data_e08fb89a51a08d9502356fb7a05e55a2
#
_entry.id   e08fb89a51a08d9502356fb7a05e55a2
#
_cell.length_a   1.000
_cell.length_b   1.000
_cell.length_c   1.000
_cell.angle_alpha   90.00
_cell.angle_beta   90.00
_cell.angle_gamma   90.00
#
_symmetry.space_group_name_H-M   'P 1'
#
loop_
_entity.id
_entity.type
_entity.pdbx_description
1 polymer ?
#
loop_
_entity_poly.entity_id
_entity_poly.type
_entity_poly.pdbx_seq_one_letter_code
_entity_poly.pdbx_strand_id
1 'polypeptide(L)'
;MEIWLRCDGDRIAEARFVTTDRAPALATGSVITELALGLALEESLAVGSCEVLAVLGEAPEESRDWAALSADTLHAACRDVLLGGKNLRKEQRSNMALHSSEQERLRERVAAIRHQIVVLSGKGGVGKSTVAVNLAAAAARAGLTVGLLDVDVHGPSVPTMAGIAGKQTILLGESFIPLEVGGVKVMSVGLLSPNRDQALIWRGPMKAKVIEQLLRDVEWGELDLLVVDAPPGTGDEPLAVCQLLGRPDGAIIVTTPQDVAIAAVRKSITFCRQLNLPVLGVVENMSAMVCPACGHAMAVFGSGAGKIMAAEMGVPFLGRLPLHPAIAGSGDTGTALAMPWTIPSIAEAFAAIFSPVLAGLGTPGNVPADPESHTTMEEPMRIAIPLAGGRLAQHFGHCAAFALVDVNPERREILSRRDVPAPDHQPGLLPRWLAEQGAQIVLAGGMGSRAQDLFAQHAIQVVVGVPSEDPETLAAAWLAGTLTSGENVCDH
;
A
#
# COMPACT_ATOMS: atom_id res chain seq x y z
N MET A 1 -14.99 19.02 6.79
CA MET A 1 -14.66 20.40 7.19
C MET A 1 -14.22 20.38 8.65
N GLU A 2 -13.18 21.13 9.00
CA GLU A 2 -12.71 21.33 10.38
C GLU A 2 -12.64 22.82 10.66
N ILE A 3 -13.06 23.25 11.85
CA ILE A 3 -12.97 24.67 12.29
C ILE A 3 -12.10 24.73 13.54
N TRP A 4 -11.15 25.66 13.54
CA TRP A 4 -10.22 25.93 14.63
C TRP A 4 -10.54 27.29 15.22
N LEU A 5 -10.70 27.37 16.54
CA LEU A 5 -11.01 28.60 17.26
C LEU A 5 -9.87 28.96 18.21
N ARG A 6 -9.49 30.24 18.20
CA ARG A 6 -8.68 30.86 19.25
C ARG A 6 -9.52 31.87 19.98
N CYS A 7 -9.70 31.67 21.29
CA CYS A 7 -10.52 32.54 22.12
C CYS A 7 -9.65 33.46 22.98
N ASP A 8 -10.15 34.68 23.21
CA ASP A 8 -9.63 35.62 24.22
C ASP A 8 -10.74 35.80 25.27
N GLY A 9 -10.56 35.16 26.42
CA GLY A 9 -11.64 34.98 27.38
C GLY A 9 -12.76 34.11 26.85
N ASP A 10 -13.97 34.61 26.84
CA ASP A 10 -15.19 33.95 26.34
C ASP A 10 -15.52 34.27 24.85
N ARG A 11 -14.71 35.14 24.19
CA ARG A 11 -14.96 35.58 22.81
C ARG A 11 -13.99 34.96 21.82
N ILE A 12 -14.50 34.69 20.62
CA ILE A 12 -13.72 34.14 19.50
C ILE A 12 -12.85 35.26 18.91
N ALA A 13 -11.54 35.19 19.18
CA ALA A 13 -10.56 36.15 18.66
C ALA A 13 -10.09 35.78 17.24
N GLU A 14 -10.09 34.48 16.89
CA GLU A 14 -9.70 34.00 15.57
C GLU A 14 -10.48 32.71 15.27
N ALA A 15 -10.98 32.60 14.05
CA ALA A 15 -11.60 31.39 13.54
C ALA A 15 -10.96 31.04 12.19
N ARG A 16 -10.54 29.78 12.00
CA ARG A 16 -10.00 29.27 10.75
C ARG A 16 -10.68 27.97 10.40
N PHE A 17 -10.82 27.68 9.12
CA PHE A 17 -11.36 26.39 8.69
C PHE A 17 -10.45 25.71 7.68
N VAL A 18 -10.56 24.38 7.60
CA VAL A 18 -9.93 23.54 6.60
C VAL A 18 -11.00 22.64 5.98
N THR A 19 -10.99 22.55 4.65
CA THR A 19 -11.86 21.65 3.90
C THR A 19 -11.10 21.05 2.74
N THR A 20 -11.37 19.78 2.43
CA THR A 20 -10.84 19.06 1.27
C THR A 20 -11.76 19.18 0.06
N ASP A 21 -12.94 19.78 0.23
CA ASP A 21 -13.99 19.86 -0.77
C ASP A 21 -14.04 21.22 -1.51
N ARG A 22 -14.86 21.23 -2.57
CA ARG A 22 -14.88 22.25 -3.63
C ARG A 22 -15.58 23.57 -3.24
N ALA A 23 -15.74 24.47 -4.20
CA ALA A 23 -16.20 25.85 -4.04
C ALA A 23 -17.35 26.11 -3.04
N PRO A 24 -18.45 25.34 -2.94
CA PRO A 24 -19.50 25.60 -1.96
C PRO A 24 -19.03 25.44 -0.50
N ALA A 25 -18.18 24.45 -0.22
CA ALA A 25 -17.63 24.22 1.12
C ALA A 25 -16.65 25.33 1.54
N LEU A 26 -15.88 25.88 0.60
CA LEU A 26 -14.99 27.03 0.84
C LEU A 26 -15.78 28.29 1.13
N ALA A 27 -16.85 28.55 0.39
CA ALA A 27 -17.70 29.73 0.58
C ALA A 27 -18.40 29.70 1.93
N THR A 28 -19.04 28.57 2.29
CA THR A 28 -19.77 28.42 3.58
C THR A 28 -18.83 28.41 4.77
N GLY A 29 -17.63 27.81 4.65
CA GLY A 29 -16.60 27.81 5.68
C GLY A 29 -16.03 29.22 5.94
N SER A 30 -15.83 30.02 4.91
CA SER A 30 -15.39 31.42 5.05
C SER A 30 -16.45 32.26 5.77
N VAL A 31 -17.70 32.19 5.31
CA VAL A 31 -18.80 32.95 5.90
C VAL A 31 -19.03 32.60 7.37
N ILE A 32 -19.06 31.32 7.74
CA ILE A 32 -19.30 30.89 9.12
C ILE A 32 -18.18 31.35 10.07
N THR A 33 -16.91 31.34 9.60
CA THR A 33 -15.81 31.83 10.42
C THR A 33 -15.81 33.35 10.59
N GLU A 34 -16.24 34.08 9.57
CA GLU A 34 -16.43 35.54 9.66
C GLU A 34 -17.58 35.90 10.59
N LEU A 35 -18.71 35.20 10.52
CA LEU A 35 -19.88 35.42 11.40
C LEU A 35 -19.54 35.11 12.86
N ALA A 36 -18.65 34.17 13.13
CA ALA A 36 -18.26 33.78 14.47
C ALA A 36 -17.27 34.75 15.13
N LEU A 37 -16.50 35.52 14.36
CA LEU A 37 -15.48 36.43 14.89
C LEU A 37 -16.07 37.51 15.81
N GLY A 38 -15.47 37.64 17.02
CA GLY A 38 -15.87 38.61 18.02
C GLY A 38 -17.09 38.23 18.85
N LEU A 39 -17.83 37.17 18.49
CA LEU A 39 -18.96 36.67 19.28
C LEU A 39 -18.46 35.95 20.53
N ALA A 40 -19.29 35.97 21.58
CA ALA A 40 -19.08 35.05 22.70
C ALA A 40 -19.35 33.61 22.24
N LEU A 41 -18.69 32.64 22.87
CA LEU A 41 -18.83 31.20 22.55
C LEU A 41 -20.28 30.74 22.62
N GLU A 42 -21.06 31.24 23.59
CA GLU A 42 -22.48 30.92 23.73
C GLU A 42 -23.33 31.58 22.62
N GLU A 43 -23.00 32.83 22.23
CA GLU A 43 -23.66 33.54 21.12
C GLU A 43 -23.40 32.84 19.78
N SER A 44 -22.20 32.29 19.60
CA SER A 44 -21.81 31.58 18.37
C SER A 44 -22.59 30.28 18.15
N LEU A 45 -23.19 29.69 19.21
CA LEU A 45 -24.08 28.53 19.11
C LEU A 45 -25.46 28.88 18.48
N ALA A 46 -25.78 30.15 18.34
CA ALA A 46 -26.99 30.60 17.67
C ALA A 46 -26.77 30.86 16.17
N VAL A 47 -25.53 30.90 15.69
CA VAL A 47 -25.22 31.08 14.27
C VAL A 47 -25.50 29.79 13.51
N GLY A 48 -26.60 29.77 12.75
CA GLY A 48 -27.04 28.57 12.02
C GLY A 48 -26.85 28.69 10.50
N SER A 49 -27.38 27.70 9.80
CA SER A 49 -27.32 27.65 8.33
C SER A 49 -28.06 28.83 7.66
N CYS A 50 -29.11 29.37 8.33
CA CYS A 50 -29.88 30.49 7.81
C CYS A 50 -29.05 31.77 7.72
N GLU A 51 -28.21 32.06 8.73
CA GLU A 51 -27.34 33.22 8.76
C GLU A 51 -26.23 33.09 7.69
N VAL A 52 -25.68 31.89 7.49
CA VAL A 52 -24.69 31.62 6.44
C VAL A 52 -25.31 31.84 5.06
N LEU A 53 -26.50 31.31 4.82
CA LEU A 53 -27.20 31.46 3.54
C LEU A 53 -27.64 32.90 3.28
N ALA A 54 -27.99 33.64 4.31
CA ALA A 54 -28.35 35.07 4.18
C ALA A 54 -27.16 35.92 3.68
N VAL A 55 -25.93 35.59 4.08
CA VAL A 55 -24.71 36.25 3.62
C VAL A 55 -24.33 35.82 2.19
N LEU A 56 -24.53 34.55 1.85
CA LEU A 56 -24.22 34.04 0.51
C LEU A 56 -25.19 34.49 -0.58
N GLY A 57 -26.41 34.94 -0.22
CA GLY A 57 -27.43 35.37 -1.15
C GLY A 57 -28.05 34.22 -1.96
N GLU A 58 -28.22 34.42 -3.29
CA GLU A 58 -28.73 33.37 -4.20
C GLU A 58 -27.67 32.28 -4.40
N ALA A 59 -27.64 31.30 -3.50
CA ALA A 59 -26.68 30.19 -3.55
C ALA A 59 -27.33 28.92 -4.15
N PRO A 60 -26.59 28.08 -4.87
CA PRO A 60 -27.03 26.78 -5.38
C PRO A 60 -27.61 25.89 -4.26
N GLU A 61 -28.52 24.98 -4.61
CA GLU A 61 -29.18 24.08 -3.65
C GLU A 61 -28.16 23.25 -2.83
N GLU A 62 -27.06 22.84 -3.43
CA GLU A 62 -25.93 22.15 -2.78
C GLU A 62 -25.29 22.97 -1.64
N SER A 63 -25.40 24.31 -1.68
CA SER A 63 -24.87 25.18 -0.63
C SER A 63 -25.62 25.09 0.69
N ARG A 64 -26.86 24.61 0.69
CA ARG A 64 -27.66 24.44 1.91
C ARG A 64 -27.11 23.36 2.83
N ASP A 65 -26.72 22.23 2.27
CA ASP A 65 -26.11 21.14 3.03
C ASP A 65 -24.75 21.55 3.60
N TRP A 66 -23.98 22.30 2.83
CA TRP A 66 -22.69 22.83 3.29
C TRP A 66 -22.85 23.93 4.34
N ALA A 67 -23.86 24.77 4.26
CA ALA A 67 -24.17 25.76 5.29
C ALA A 67 -24.55 25.11 6.61
N ALA A 68 -25.39 24.05 6.57
CA ALA A 68 -25.72 23.28 7.74
C ALA A 68 -24.50 22.59 8.36
N LEU A 69 -23.68 21.93 7.55
CA LEU A 69 -22.45 21.28 8.00
C LEU A 69 -21.44 22.29 8.61
N SER A 70 -21.34 23.49 8.03
CA SER A 70 -20.46 24.54 8.57
C SER A 70 -20.93 25.03 9.93
N ALA A 71 -22.25 25.23 10.12
CA ALA A 71 -22.83 25.60 11.39
C ALA A 71 -22.64 24.52 12.47
N ASP A 72 -22.91 23.26 12.12
CA ASP A 72 -22.70 22.12 13.03
C ASP A 72 -21.23 21.99 13.44
N THR A 73 -20.32 22.22 12.52
CA THR A 73 -18.85 22.17 12.79
C THR A 73 -18.43 23.31 13.72
N LEU A 74 -18.94 24.54 13.52
CA LEU A 74 -18.72 25.67 14.45
C LEU A 74 -19.26 25.36 15.84
N HIS A 75 -20.50 24.87 15.93
CA HIS A 75 -21.13 24.50 17.22
C HIS A 75 -20.33 23.42 17.95
N ALA A 76 -19.80 22.43 17.23
CA ALA A 76 -18.95 21.40 17.82
C ALA A 76 -17.66 22.01 18.40
N ALA A 77 -17.01 22.90 17.65
CA ALA A 77 -15.80 23.58 18.10
C ALA A 77 -16.05 24.48 19.32
N CYS A 78 -17.15 25.24 19.34
CA CYS A 78 -17.53 26.09 20.49
C CYS A 78 -17.83 25.25 21.75
N ARG A 79 -18.59 24.16 21.61
CA ARG A 79 -18.89 23.24 22.72
C ARG A 79 -17.63 22.62 23.29
N ASP A 80 -16.67 22.26 22.45
CA ASP A 80 -15.41 21.68 22.91
C ASP A 80 -14.60 22.68 23.75
N VAL A 81 -14.53 23.95 23.33
CA VAL A 81 -13.87 25.00 24.10
C VAL A 81 -14.59 25.23 25.42
N LEU A 82 -15.92 25.31 25.44
CA LEU A 82 -16.75 25.48 26.64
C LEU A 82 -16.57 24.31 27.63
N LEU A 83 -16.38 23.09 27.15
CA LEU A 83 -16.11 21.89 27.95
C LEU A 83 -14.66 21.72 28.35
N GLY A 84 -13.80 22.74 28.07
CA GLY A 84 -12.37 22.75 28.41
C GLY A 84 -11.52 21.77 27.62
N GLY A 85 -11.91 21.47 26.38
CA GLY A 85 -11.15 20.66 25.44
C GLY A 85 -11.01 19.18 25.81
N LYS A 86 -11.80 18.69 26.76
CA LYS A 86 -11.67 17.32 27.31
C LYS A 86 -12.24 16.25 26.37
N ASN A 87 -13.28 16.59 25.60
CA ASN A 87 -13.96 15.61 24.76
C ASN A 87 -13.20 15.33 23.45
N LEU A 88 -12.70 16.36 22.75
CA LEU A 88 -11.88 16.16 21.55
C LEU A 88 -10.58 15.39 21.84
N ARG A 89 -9.91 15.67 22.95
CA ARG A 89 -8.72 14.90 23.37
C ARG A 89 -9.04 13.45 23.68
N LYS A 90 -10.23 13.17 24.23
CA LYS A 90 -10.67 11.81 24.55
C LYS A 90 -11.06 11.06 23.26
N GLU A 91 -11.80 11.72 22.35
CA GLU A 91 -12.17 11.16 21.05
C GLU A 91 -10.94 10.97 20.14
N GLN A 92 -10.03 11.93 20.08
CA GLN A 92 -8.76 11.80 19.33
C GLN A 92 -7.88 10.67 19.88
N ARG A 93 -7.78 10.52 21.21
CA ARG A 93 -7.07 9.38 21.81
C ARG A 93 -7.77 8.05 21.55
N SER A 94 -9.10 8.01 21.60
CA SER A 94 -9.87 6.82 21.28
C SER A 94 -9.75 6.45 19.81
N ASN A 95 -9.84 7.42 18.90
CA ASN A 95 -9.68 7.22 17.47
C ASN A 95 -8.23 6.81 17.11
N MET A 96 -7.23 7.40 17.76
CA MET A 96 -5.83 7.03 17.57
C MET A 96 -5.54 5.61 18.09
N ALA A 97 -6.12 5.23 19.22
CA ALA A 97 -6.03 3.87 19.76
C ALA A 97 -6.77 2.85 18.88
N LEU A 98 -7.94 3.20 18.33
CA LEU A 98 -8.67 2.39 17.36
C LEU A 98 -7.86 2.20 16.07
N HIS A 99 -7.34 3.27 15.48
CA HIS A 99 -6.50 3.17 14.27
C HIS A 99 -5.22 2.35 14.50
N SER A 100 -4.58 2.46 15.68
CA SER A 100 -3.41 1.62 15.98
C SER A 100 -3.78 0.15 16.10
N SER A 101 -4.91 -0.19 16.73
CA SER A 101 -5.39 -1.57 16.83
C SER A 101 -5.83 -2.15 15.49
N GLU A 102 -6.45 -1.35 14.63
CA GLU A 102 -6.83 -1.77 13.28
C GLU A 102 -5.61 -2.07 12.40
N GLN A 103 -4.58 -1.21 12.47
CA GLN A 103 -3.31 -1.44 11.74
C GLN A 103 -2.56 -2.67 12.26
N GLU A 104 -2.61 -2.94 13.57
CA GLU A 104 -1.99 -4.11 14.17
C GLU A 104 -2.70 -5.39 13.70
N ARG A 105 -4.04 -5.42 13.73
CA ARG A 105 -4.84 -6.53 13.18
C ARG A 105 -4.55 -6.78 11.70
N LEU A 106 -4.44 -5.73 10.88
CA LEU A 106 -4.07 -5.87 9.47
C LEU A 106 -2.69 -6.53 9.32
N ARG A 107 -1.70 -6.06 10.09
CA ARG A 107 -0.34 -6.62 10.06
C ARG A 107 -0.32 -8.10 10.47
N GLU A 108 -1.03 -8.45 11.53
CA GLU A 108 -1.15 -9.83 11.99
C GLU A 108 -1.81 -10.73 10.93
N ARG A 109 -2.89 -10.25 10.28
CA ARG A 109 -3.57 -10.99 9.21
C ARG A 109 -2.68 -11.20 7.99
N VAL A 110 -1.99 -10.14 7.57
CA VAL A 110 -1.06 -10.22 6.44
C VAL A 110 0.14 -11.11 6.76
N ALA A 111 0.65 -11.08 7.99
CA ALA A 111 1.76 -11.92 8.44
C ALA A 111 1.41 -13.42 8.52
N ALA A 112 0.13 -13.77 8.70
CA ALA A 112 -0.36 -15.16 8.65
C ALA A 112 -0.44 -15.72 7.22
N ILE A 113 -0.13 -14.93 6.20
CA ILE A 113 -0.13 -15.30 4.79
C ILE A 113 1.32 -15.44 4.34
N ARG A 114 1.74 -16.65 4.00
CA ARG A 114 3.13 -16.96 3.66
C ARG A 114 3.57 -16.31 2.33
N HIS A 115 2.71 -16.42 1.31
CA HIS A 115 2.96 -15.87 -0.03
C HIS A 115 1.79 -15.06 -0.54
N GLN A 116 2.08 -13.99 -1.26
CA GLN A 116 1.08 -13.07 -1.78
C GLN A 116 1.38 -12.72 -3.24
N ILE A 117 0.46 -13.05 -4.14
CA ILE A 117 0.58 -12.74 -5.56
C ILE A 117 -0.56 -11.81 -5.98
N VAL A 118 -0.20 -10.67 -6.59
CA VAL A 118 -1.16 -9.72 -7.12
C VAL A 118 -1.32 -9.94 -8.63
N VAL A 119 -2.55 -10.14 -9.10
CA VAL A 119 -2.84 -10.24 -10.53
C VAL A 119 -3.31 -8.87 -11.04
N LEU A 120 -2.54 -8.30 -11.95
CA LEU A 120 -2.72 -6.95 -12.49
C LEU A 120 -3.05 -6.99 -13.98
N SER A 121 -3.65 -5.91 -14.46
CA SER A 121 -3.81 -5.66 -15.90
C SER A 121 -3.80 -4.17 -16.20
N GLY A 122 -3.30 -3.78 -17.38
CA GLY A 122 -3.29 -2.39 -17.81
C GLY A 122 -4.66 -1.84 -18.23
N LYS A 123 -5.62 -2.71 -18.53
CA LYS A 123 -7.01 -2.34 -18.89
C LYS A 123 -7.99 -3.45 -18.50
N GLY A 124 -9.27 -3.11 -18.41
CA GLY A 124 -10.35 -4.08 -18.19
C GLY A 124 -10.59 -5.02 -19.37
N GLY A 125 -11.18 -6.20 -19.11
CA GLY A 125 -11.62 -7.14 -20.13
C GLY A 125 -10.52 -8.02 -20.74
N VAL A 126 -9.30 -8.02 -20.21
CA VAL A 126 -8.19 -8.86 -20.70
C VAL A 126 -8.18 -10.28 -20.10
N GLY A 127 -9.09 -10.59 -19.17
CA GLY A 127 -9.18 -11.87 -18.48
C GLY A 127 -8.29 -11.98 -17.23
N LYS A 128 -8.03 -10.87 -16.54
CA LYS A 128 -7.30 -10.79 -15.27
C LYS A 128 -7.86 -11.78 -14.26
N SER A 129 -9.15 -11.68 -13.96
CA SER A 129 -9.85 -12.56 -13.01
C SER A 129 -9.83 -14.04 -13.43
N THR A 130 -9.86 -14.33 -14.74
CA THR A 130 -9.68 -15.69 -15.24
C THR A 130 -8.33 -16.26 -14.84
N VAL A 131 -7.27 -15.46 -14.95
CA VAL A 131 -5.91 -15.87 -14.53
C VAL A 131 -5.86 -16.04 -13.01
N ALA A 132 -6.40 -15.08 -12.24
CA ALA A 132 -6.41 -15.13 -10.77
C ALA A 132 -7.14 -16.38 -10.23
N VAL A 133 -8.35 -16.64 -10.73
CA VAL A 133 -9.17 -17.80 -10.33
C VAL A 133 -8.46 -19.11 -10.66
N ASN A 134 -7.90 -19.24 -11.86
CA ASN A 134 -7.23 -20.47 -12.28
C ASN A 134 -5.88 -20.67 -11.60
N LEU A 135 -5.14 -19.60 -11.23
CA LEU A 135 -3.95 -19.70 -10.41
C LEU A 135 -4.29 -20.22 -9.00
N ALA A 136 -5.31 -19.65 -8.35
CA ALA A 136 -5.79 -20.10 -7.05
C ALA A 136 -6.23 -21.58 -7.08
N ALA A 137 -6.98 -21.96 -8.12
CA ALA A 137 -7.39 -23.34 -8.32
C ALA A 137 -6.21 -24.30 -8.57
N ALA A 138 -5.20 -23.89 -9.32
CA ALA A 138 -4.00 -24.67 -9.56
C ALA A 138 -3.17 -24.84 -8.27
N ALA A 139 -3.03 -23.80 -7.47
CA ALA A 139 -2.33 -23.83 -6.19
C ALA A 139 -3.04 -24.75 -5.17
N ALA A 140 -4.37 -24.66 -5.05
CA ALA A 140 -5.14 -25.56 -4.18
C ALA A 140 -5.02 -27.02 -4.60
N ARG A 141 -5.05 -27.29 -5.90
CA ARG A 141 -4.80 -28.66 -6.42
C ARG A 141 -3.38 -29.16 -6.21
N ALA A 142 -2.42 -28.25 -6.08
CA ALA A 142 -1.04 -28.59 -5.70
C ALA A 142 -0.88 -28.83 -4.17
N GLY A 143 -1.97 -28.72 -3.39
CA GLY A 143 -2.01 -28.99 -1.96
C GLY A 143 -1.72 -27.79 -1.06
N LEU A 144 -1.67 -26.56 -1.62
CA LEU A 144 -1.52 -25.33 -0.84
C LEU A 144 -2.85 -24.91 -0.19
N THR A 145 -2.77 -24.29 0.98
CA THR A 145 -3.89 -23.54 1.57
C THR A 145 -3.98 -22.18 0.90
N VAL A 146 -5.09 -21.95 0.16
CA VAL A 146 -5.18 -20.80 -0.76
C VAL A 146 -6.33 -19.87 -0.40
N GLY A 147 -6.06 -18.57 -0.38
CA GLY A 147 -7.05 -17.50 -0.41
C GLY A 147 -7.11 -16.84 -1.79
N LEU A 148 -8.30 -16.48 -2.22
CA LEU A 148 -8.56 -15.67 -3.40
C LEU A 148 -9.36 -14.43 -2.99
N LEU A 149 -8.74 -13.26 -3.10
CA LEU A 149 -9.33 -11.97 -2.77
C LEU A 149 -9.60 -11.17 -4.05
N ASP A 150 -10.88 -10.88 -4.32
CA ASP A 150 -11.32 -10.03 -5.42
C ASP A 150 -11.64 -8.63 -4.90
N VAL A 151 -10.84 -7.67 -5.28
CA VAL A 151 -10.99 -6.25 -4.94
C VAL A 151 -11.31 -5.37 -6.16
N ASP A 152 -11.76 -5.96 -7.26
CA ASP A 152 -12.25 -5.20 -8.41
C ASP A 152 -13.67 -4.64 -8.11
N VAL A 153 -13.69 -3.45 -7.52
CA VAL A 153 -14.92 -2.78 -7.06
C VAL A 153 -15.87 -2.46 -8.23
N HIS A 154 -15.34 -2.30 -9.44
CA HIS A 154 -16.14 -1.93 -10.62
C HIS A 154 -16.83 -3.09 -11.30
N GLY A 155 -16.25 -4.28 -11.21
CA GLY A 155 -16.78 -5.45 -11.88
C GLY A 155 -16.32 -6.75 -11.21
N PRO A 156 -16.75 -7.00 -9.94
CA PRO A 156 -16.33 -8.19 -9.24
C PRO A 156 -16.85 -9.43 -9.95
N SER A 157 -15.95 -10.13 -10.63
CA SER A 157 -16.29 -11.30 -11.46
C SER A 157 -16.02 -12.63 -10.76
N VAL A 158 -15.17 -12.66 -9.77
CA VAL A 158 -14.80 -13.87 -9.03
C VAL A 158 -16.00 -14.61 -8.42
N PRO A 159 -17.01 -13.94 -7.81
CA PRO A 159 -18.17 -14.65 -7.29
C PRO A 159 -18.94 -15.46 -8.35
N THR A 160 -19.07 -14.90 -9.59
CA THR A 160 -19.70 -15.62 -10.70
C THR A 160 -18.84 -16.80 -11.14
N MET A 161 -17.53 -16.59 -11.32
CA MET A 161 -16.59 -17.61 -11.78
C MET A 161 -16.41 -18.75 -10.76
N ALA A 162 -16.64 -18.46 -9.48
CA ALA A 162 -16.60 -19.45 -8.40
C ALA A 162 -17.95 -20.11 -8.10
N GLY A 163 -19.03 -19.74 -8.79
CA GLY A 163 -20.36 -20.30 -8.54
C GLY A 163 -20.99 -19.89 -7.21
N ILE A 164 -20.55 -18.79 -6.64
CA ILE A 164 -21.04 -18.27 -5.34
C ILE A 164 -21.75 -16.92 -5.48
N ALA A 165 -21.98 -16.50 -6.69
CA ALA A 165 -22.68 -15.25 -6.92
C ALA A 165 -24.09 -15.27 -6.31
N GLY A 166 -24.42 -14.23 -5.52
CA GLY A 166 -25.69 -14.14 -4.75
C GLY A 166 -25.64 -14.84 -3.39
N LYS A 167 -24.54 -15.53 -3.04
CA LYS A 167 -24.28 -15.90 -1.67
C LYS A 167 -23.74 -14.68 -0.91
N GLN A 168 -24.05 -14.61 0.36
CA GLN A 168 -23.50 -13.59 1.25
C GLN A 168 -22.44 -14.20 2.15
N THR A 169 -21.40 -13.45 2.44
CA THR A 169 -20.45 -13.81 3.48
C THR A 169 -21.12 -13.73 4.85
N ILE A 170 -20.70 -14.56 5.77
CA ILE A 170 -21.17 -14.56 7.15
C ILE A 170 -20.31 -13.60 7.94
N LEU A 171 -20.94 -12.66 8.65
CA LEU A 171 -20.27 -11.80 9.60
C LEU A 171 -20.33 -12.48 10.98
N LEU A 172 -19.18 -12.83 11.53
CA LEU A 172 -19.02 -13.38 12.87
C LEU A 172 -18.31 -12.36 13.77
N GLY A 173 -19.08 -11.65 14.60
CA GLY A 173 -18.58 -10.48 15.33
C GLY A 173 -18.18 -9.37 14.36
N GLU A 174 -16.91 -9.00 14.33
CA GLU A 174 -16.33 -7.99 13.42
C GLU A 174 -15.64 -8.61 12.18
N SER A 175 -15.64 -9.95 12.06
CA SER A 175 -14.90 -10.64 11.02
C SER A 175 -15.80 -11.26 9.96
N PHE A 176 -15.36 -11.22 8.70
CA PHE A 176 -16.00 -11.89 7.58
C PHE A 176 -15.45 -13.30 7.43
N ILE A 177 -16.34 -14.28 7.29
CA ILE A 177 -15.94 -15.66 6.99
C ILE A 177 -15.88 -15.84 5.48
N PRO A 178 -14.72 -16.18 4.89
CA PRO A 178 -14.60 -16.41 3.46
C PRO A 178 -15.41 -17.65 3.05
N LEU A 179 -15.94 -17.65 1.84
CA LEU A 179 -16.64 -18.82 1.28
C LEU A 179 -15.60 -19.79 0.72
N GLU A 180 -15.78 -21.07 0.97
CA GLU A 180 -14.86 -22.11 0.49
C GLU A 180 -15.41 -22.79 -0.77
N VAL A 181 -14.63 -22.82 -1.83
CA VAL A 181 -14.97 -23.44 -3.12
C VAL A 181 -13.74 -24.13 -3.70
N GLY A 182 -13.82 -25.43 -3.96
CA GLY A 182 -12.72 -26.18 -4.58
C GLY A 182 -11.42 -26.16 -3.77
N GLY A 183 -11.51 -26.04 -2.45
CA GLY A 183 -10.36 -25.93 -1.55
C GLY A 183 -9.72 -24.53 -1.51
N VAL A 184 -10.40 -23.52 -2.08
CA VAL A 184 -9.97 -22.11 -2.06
C VAL A 184 -10.90 -21.30 -1.18
N LYS A 185 -10.36 -20.53 -0.24
CA LYS A 185 -11.10 -19.53 0.53
C LYS A 185 -11.30 -18.30 -0.32
N VAL A 186 -12.54 -17.93 -0.64
CA VAL A 186 -12.87 -16.83 -1.55
C VAL A 186 -13.54 -15.70 -0.81
N MET A 187 -13.03 -14.50 -1.00
CA MET A 187 -13.67 -13.26 -0.60
C MET A 187 -13.65 -12.25 -1.74
N SER A 188 -14.74 -11.53 -1.91
CA SER A 188 -14.89 -10.54 -2.97
C SER A 188 -15.72 -9.36 -2.46
N VAL A 189 -15.41 -8.17 -2.96
CA VAL A 189 -16.26 -6.98 -2.79
C VAL A 189 -17.70 -7.26 -3.23
N GLY A 190 -17.89 -8.09 -4.25
CA GLY A 190 -19.20 -8.49 -4.75
C GLY A 190 -20.06 -9.30 -3.75
N LEU A 191 -19.46 -9.87 -2.71
CA LEU A 191 -20.16 -10.60 -1.66
C LEU A 191 -20.65 -9.70 -0.51
N LEU A 192 -20.22 -8.43 -0.48
CA LEU A 192 -20.64 -7.46 0.53
C LEU A 192 -22.00 -6.83 0.22
N SER A 193 -22.48 -6.89 -1.03
CA SER A 193 -23.76 -6.35 -1.43
C SER A 193 -24.83 -7.44 -1.46
N PRO A 194 -25.99 -7.22 -0.81
CA PRO A 194 -27.11 -8.16 -0.87
C PRO A 194 -27.80 -8.21 -2.24
N ASN A 195 -27.62 -7.20 -3.08
CA ASN A 195 -28.26 -7.09 -4.39
C ASN A 195 -27.20 -6.98 -5.50
N ARG A 196 -27.21 -7.93 -6.45
CA ARG A 196 -26.32 -7.99 -7.59
C ARG A 196 -26.43 -6.79 -8.53
N ASP A 197 -27.65 -6.25 -8.66
CA ASP A 197 -27.98 -5.17 -9.60
C ASP A 197 -27.78 -3.78 -8.98
N GLN A 198 -27.40 -3.73 -7.71
CA GLN A 198 -27.16 -2.47 -7.02
C GLN A 198 -25.77 -1.95 -7.32
N ALA A 199 -25.68 -0.87 -8.10
CA ALA A 199 -24.42 -0.16 -8.29
C ALA A 199 -23.97 0.45 -6.95
N LEU A 200 -22.85 -0.02 -6.42
CA LEU A 200 -22.20 0.57 -5.26
C LEU A 200 -21.36 1.76 -5.72
N ILE A 201 -21.84 2.97 -5.43
CA ILE A 201 -21.14 4.21 -5.78
C ILE A 201 -20.08 4.47 -4.70
N TRP A 202 -18.87 3.95 -4.92
CA TRP A 202 -17.74 4.17 -4.05
C TRP A 202 -16.91 5.37 -4.52
N ARG A 203 -16.69 6.34 -3.65
CA ARG A 203 -15.73 7.43 -3.89
C ARG A 203 -14.30 6.94 -3.57
N GLY A 204 -13.27 7.51 -4.22
CA GLY A 204 -11.89 7.05 -4.13
C GLY A 204 -11.40 6.65 -2.71
N PRO A 205 -11.52 7.50 -1.67
CA PRO A 205 -11.10 7.13 -0.32
C PRO A 205 -11.88 5.97 0.30
N MET A 206 -13.15 5.76 -0.09
CA MET A 206 -13.95 4.64 0.41
C MET A 206 -13.48 3.30 -0.17
N LYS A 207 -13.00 3.28 -1.41
CA LYS A 207 -12.51 2.06 -2.06
C LYS A 207 -11.27 1.51 -1.34
N ALA A 208 -10.31 2.39 -1.00
CA ALA A 208 -9.12 2.00 -0.24
C ALA A 208 -9.50 1.42 1.14
N LYS A 209 -10.47 2.03 1.83
CA LYS A 209 -10.98 1.52 3.12
C LYS A 209 -11.63 0.15 3.00
N VAL A 210 -12.38 -0.11 1.93
CA VAL A 210 -12.98 -1.44 1.71
C VAL A 210 -11.91 -2.49 1.43
N ILE A 211 -10.88 -2.16 0.64
CA ILE A 211 -9.76 -3.06 0.41
C ILE A 211 -9.03 -3.36 1.74
N GLU A 212 -8.78 -2.33 2.54
CA GLU A 212 -8.20 -2.46 3.87
C GLU A 212 -9.05 -3.36 4.76
N GLN A 213 -10.35 -3.13 4.80
CA GLN A 213 -11.31 -3.93 5.57
C GLN A 213 -11.30 -5.39 5.15
N LEU A 214 -11.28 -5.70 3.85
CA LEU A 214 -11.24 -7.07 3.34
C LEU A 214 -9.93 -7.79 3.67
N LEU A 215 -8.82 -7.08 3.76
CA LEU A 215 -7.54 -7.66 4.20
C LEU A 215 -7.50 -7.86 5.71
N ARG A 216 -8.06 -6.91 6.49
CA ARG A 216 -8.01 -6.88 7.95
C ARG A 216 -9.07 -7.79 8.61
N ASP A 217 -10.31 -7.73 8.11
CA ASP A 217 -11.46 -8.31 8.82
C ASP A 217 -11.88 -9.68 8.29
N VAL A 218 -11.28 -10.20 7.22
CA VAL A 218 -11.53 -11.56 6.75
C VAL A 218 -10.75 -12.58 7.56
N GLU A 219 -11.43 -13.65 8.01
CA GLU A 219 -10.84 -14.78 8.72
C GLU A 219 -10.13 -15.73 7.76
N TRP A 220 -8.99 -15.28 7.22
CA TRP A 220 -8.20 -16.11 6.31
C TRP A 220 -7.59 -17.33 7.00
N GLY A 221 -7.22 -17.18 8.30
CA GLY A 221 -6.35 -18.13 8.99
C GLY A 221 -4.95 -18.18 8.38
N GLU A 222 -4.22 -19.22 8.61
CA GLU A 222 -2.92 -19.44 7.96
C GLU A 222 -3.15 -19.83 6.49
N LEU A 223 -2.48 -19.10 5.59
CA LEU A 223 -2.48 -19.36 4.15
C LEU A 223 -1.07 -19.59 3.64
N ASP A 224 -0.90 -20.60 2.78
CA ASP A 224 0.33 -20.72 1.99
C ASP A 224 0.37 -19.69 0.88
N LEU A 225 -0.79 -19.34 0.28
CA LEU A 225 -0.88 -18.37 -0.81
C LEU A 225 -2.17 -17.56 -0.76
N LEU A 226 -2.04 -16.22 -0.84
CA LEU A 226 -3.14 -15.32 -1.18
C LEU A 226 -2.97 -14.82 -2.61
N VAL A 227 -3.95 -15.09 -3.47
CA VAL A 227 -4.04 -14.51 -4.80
C VAL A 227 -4.98 -13.32 -4.73
N VAL A 228 -4.51 -12.14 -5.15
CA VAL A 228 -5.32 -10.92 -5.16
C VAL A 228 -5.65 -10.51 -6.58
N ASP A 229 -6.92 -10.55 -6.93
CA ASP A 229 -7.46 -10.03 -8.19
C ASP A 229 -7.70 -8.53 -8.06
N ALA A 230 -6.71 -7.73 -8.47
CA ALA A 230 -6.72 -6.28 -8.29
C ALA A 230 -7.55 -5.57 -9.39
N PRO A 231 -8.04 -4.35 -9.16
CA PRO A 231 -8.68 -3.55 -10.20
C PRO A 231 -7.78 -3.30 -11.41
N PRO A 232 -8.34 -3.09 -12.60
CA PRO A 232 -7.53 -2.81 -13.80
C PRO A 232 -6.90 -1.41 -13.75
N GLY A 233 -5.75 -1.26 -14.40
CA GLY A 233 -5.03 0.02 -14.50
C GLY A 233 -3.91 0.18 -13.48
N THR A 234 -3.47 1.43 -13.31
CA THR A 234 -2.34 1.83 -12.44
C THR A 234 -2.74 3.00 -11.53
N GLY A 235 -4.02 3.07 -11.14
CA GLY A 235 -4.58 4.12 -10.30
C GLY A 235 -4.45 3.83 -8.81
N ASP A 236 -5.24 4.57 -8.01
CA ASP A 236 -5.19 4.53 -6.55
C ASP A 236 -5.57 3.16 -5.97
N GLU A 237 -6.45 2.41 -6.64
CA GLU A 237 -6.91 1.12 -6.12
C GLU A 237 -5.82 0.03 -6.18
N PRO A 238 -5.16 -0.25 -7.32
CA PRO A 238 -4.01 -1.16 -7.34
C PRO A 238 -2.86 -0.70 -6.43
N LEU A 239 -2.66 0.62 -6.30
CA LEU A 239 -1.67 1.18 -5.38
C LEU A 239 -2.00 0.84 -3.92
N ALA A 240 -3.25 1.06 -3.51
CA ALA A 240 -3.72 0.73 -2.16
C ALA A 240 -3.55 -0.77 -1.86
N VAL A 241 -3.89 -1.67 -2.80
CA VAL A 241 -3.67 -3.11 -2.65
C VAL A 241 -2.21 -3.42 -2.34
N CYS A 242 -1.28 -2.92 -3.16
CA CYS A 242 0.15 -3.20 -2.98
C CYS A 242 0.70 -2.62 -1.66
N GLN A 243 0.24 -1.44 -1.26
CA GLN A 243 0.67 -0.80 -0.01
C GLN A 243 0.14 -1.52 1.23
N LEU A 244 -1.12 -1.98 1.21
CA LEU A 244 -1.75 -2.68 2.33
C LEU A 244 -1.20 -4.09 2.53
N LEU A 245 -0.81 -4.77 1.46
CA LEU A 245 -0.12 -6.06 1.51
C LEU A 245 1.32 -5.93 2.02
N GLY A 246 1.89 -4.73 1.98
CA GLY A 246 3.24 -4.45 2.41
C GLY A 246 4.30 -4.88 1.39
N ARG A 247 4.67 -6.15 1.37
CA ARG A 247 5.67 -6.70 0.43
C ARG A 247 5.16 -7.99 -0.22
N PRO A 248 4.24 -7.91 -1.19
CA PRO A 248 3.83 -9.11 -1.91
C PRO A 248 5.00 -9.71 -2.69
N ASP A 249 5.03 -11.05 -2.83
CA ASP A 249 6.09 -11.78 -3.54
C ASP A 249 6.22 -11.33 -5.00
N GLY A 250 5.13 -10.87 -5.60
CA GLY A 250 5.18 -10.25 -6.91
C GLY A 250 3.84 -10.13 -7.61
N ALA A 251 3.91 -9.61 -8.83
CA ALA A 251 2.75 -9.41 -9.68
C ALA A 251 2.80 -10.28 -10.94
N ILE A 252 1.66 -10.87 -11.30
CA ILE A 252 1.41 -11.43 -12.63
C ILE A 252 0.62 -10.40 -13.43
N ILE A 253 1.12 -10.03 -14.60
CA ILE A 253 0.49 -9.02 -15.44
C ILE A 253 -0.20 -9.68 -16.64
N VAL A 254 -1.51 -9.46 -16.78
CA VAL A 254 -2.33 -10.07 -17.82
C VAL A 254 -2.55 -9.07 -18.95
N THR A 255 -2.36 -9.53 -20.19
CA THR A 255 -2.61 -8.76 -21.42
C THR A 255 -3.33 -9.58 -22.47
N THR A 256 -3.77 -8.92 -23.54
CA THR A 256 -4.14 -9.55 -24.81
C THR A 256 -3.14 -9.12 -25.89
N PRO A 257 -3.06 -9.81 -27.05
CA PRO A 257 -2.09 -9.48 -28.11
C PRO A 257 -2.29 -8.11 -28.77
N GLN A 258 -3.39 -7.42 -28.48
CA GLN A 258 -3.73 -6.13 -29.10
C GLN A 258 -2.75 -5.02 -28.66
N ASP A 259 -2.30 -4.17 -29.58
CA ASP A 259 -1.36 -3.07 -29.33
C ASP A 259 -1.84 -2.12 -28.22
N VAL A 260 -3.16 -1.85 -28.17
CA VAL A 260 -3.76 -1.01 -27.11
C VAL A 260 -3.58 -1.64 -25.71
N ALA A 261 -3.67 -2.97 -25.62
CA ALA A 261 -3.45 -3.67 -24.35
C ALA A 261 -1.95 -3.68 -23.98
N ILE A 262 -1.09 -3.91 -24.96
CA ILE A 262 0.38 -3.89 -24.77
C ILE A 262 0.86 -2.54 -24.27
N ALA A 263 0.36 -1.43 -24.84
CA ALA A 263 0.71 -0.09 -24.38
C ALA A 263 0.30 0.15 -22.90
N ALA A 264 -0.85 -0.38 -22.48
CA ALA A 264 -1.31 -0.28 -21.09
C ALA A 264 -0.47 -1.14 -20.14
N VAL A 265 -0.05 -2.34 -20.55
CA VAL A 265 0.76 -3.25 -19.75
C VAL A 265 2.17 -2.70 -19.49
N ARG A 266 2.77 -1.96 -20.43
CA ARG A 266 4.04 -1.24 -20.19
C ARG A 266 3.94 -0.30 -18.99
N LYS A 267 2.80 0.39 -18.82
CA LYS A 267 2.55 1.25 -17.65
C LYS A 267 2.42 0.42 -16.38
N SER A 268 1.77 -0.76 -16.43
CA SER A 268 1.66 -1.66 -15.28
C SER A 268 3.03 -2.20 -14.82
N ILE A 269 3.93 -2.54 -15.76
CA ILE A 269 5.31 -2.94 -15.43
C ILE A 269 6.07 -1.79 -14.77
N THR A 270 5.95 -0.57 -15.32
CA THR A 270 6.59 0.62 -14.74
C THR A 270 6.03 0.92 -13.35
N PHE A 271 4.71 0.77 -13.15
CA PHE A 271 4.06 0.89 -11.85
C PHE A 271 4.63 -0.10 -10.82
N CYS A 272 4.75 -1.39 -11.18
CA CYS A 272 5.37 -2.38 -10.31
C CYS A 272 6.81 -1.99 -9.93
N ARG A 273 7.60 -1.52 -10.88
CA ARG A 273 8.98 -1.05 -10.63
C ARG A 273 9.05 0.13 -9.66
N GLN A 274 8.13 1.10 -9.81
CA GLN A 274 8.07 2.26 -8.90
C GLN A 274 7.70 1.86 -7.47
N LEU A 275 6.98 0.74 -7.29
CA LEU A 275 6.61 0.19 -5.98
C LEU A 275 7.59 -0.86 -5.46
N ASN A 276 8.69 -1.12 -6.16
CA ASN A 276 9.62 -2.22 -5.89
C ASN A 276 8.89 -3.59 -5.82
N LEU A 277 7.78 -3.74 -6.55
CA LEU A 277 7.02 -4.97 -6.64
C LEU A 277 7.60 -5.86 -7.76
N PRO A 278 8.11 -7.06 -7.45
CA PRO A 278 8.65 -7.95 -8.46
C PRO A 278 7.60 -8.31 -9.51
N VAL A 279 7.97 -8.29 -10.79
CA VAL A 279 7.10 -8.80 -11.86
C VAL A 279 7.44 -10.26 -12.08
N LEU A 280 6.59 -11.19 -11.59
CA LEU A 280 6.76 -12.63 -11.77
C LEU A 280 6.65 -13.02 -13.25
N GLY A 281 5.86 -12.26 -14.00
CA GLY A 281 5.84 -12.36 -15.45
C GLY A 281 4.55 -11.89 -16.08
N VAL A 282 4.54 -11.94 -17.42
CA VAL A 282 3.42 -11.53 -18.27
C VAL A 282 2.72 -12.77 -18.82
N VAL A 283 1.38 -12.77 -18.74
CA VAL A 283 0.49 -13.75 -19.38
C VAL A 283 -0.24 -13.10 -20.56
N GLU A 284 -0.06 -13.64 -21.76
CA GLU A 284 -0.83 -13.23 -22.94
C GLU A 284 -2.08 -14.08 -23.05
N ASN A 285 -3.22 -13.52 -22.69
CA ASN A 285 -4.52 -14.18 -22.80
C ASN A 285 -5.17 -13.92 -24.16
N MET A 286 -6.09 -14.77 -24.58
CA MET A 286 -6.81 -14.68 -25.87
C MET A 286 -5.85 -14.67 -27.09
N SER A 287 -4.73 -15.41 -27.00
CA SER A 287 -3.66 -15.31 -28.00
C SER A 287 -3.99 -15.99 -29.34
N ALA A 288 -4.73 -17.08 -29.33
CA ALA A 288 -5.22 -17.74 -30.49
C ALA A 288 -6.53 -18.46 -30.21
N MET A 289 -7.40 -18.56 -31.17
CA MET A 289 -8.62 -19.38 -31.14
C MET A 289 -8.37 -20.65 -31.91
N VAL A 290 -8.57 -21.80 -31.29
CA VAL A 290 -8.57 -23.08 -32.00
C VAL A 290 -10.00 -23.39 -32.42
N CYS A 291 -10.24 -23.54 -33.72
CA CYS A 291 -11.56 -23.90 -34.25
C CYS A 291 -11.96 -25.30 -33.75
N PRO A 292 -13.07 -25.44 -33.00
CA PRO A 292 -13.48 -26.75 -32.48
C PRO A 292 -13.91 -27.74 -33.57
N ALA A 293 -14.22 -27.26 -34.76
CA ALA A 293 -14.66 -28.12 -35.89
C ALA A 293 -13.47 -28.70 -36.69
N CYS A 294 -12.39 -27.93 -36.89
CA CYS A 294 -11.29 -28.35 -37.77
C CYS A 294 -9.90 -28.25 -37.15
N GLY A 295 -9.79 -27.80 -35.91
CA GLY A 295 -8.51 -27.65 -35.19
C GLY A 295 -7.61 -26.51 -35.69
N HIS A 296 -8.05 -25.74 -36.72
CA HIS A 296 -7.24 -24.62 -37.22
C HIS A 296 -7.11 -23.51 -36.19
N ALA A 297 -5.84 -23.07 -35.91
CA ALA A 297 -5.55 -21.99 -35.01
C ALA A 297 -5.64 -20.63 -35.73
N MET A 298 -6.49 -19.75 -35.24
CA MET A 298 -6.70 -18.40 -35.76
C MET A 298 -6.25 -17.35 -34.74
N ALA A 299 -5.37 -16.44 -35.12
CA ALA A 299 -4.94 -15.33 -34.28
C ALA A 299 -5.94 -14.16 -34.38
N VAL A 300 -7.11 -14.30 -33.75
CA VAL A 300 -8.22 -13.33 -33.80
C VAL A 300 -7.80 -11.92 -33.41
N PHE A 301 -6.97 -11.80 -32.37
CA PHE A 301 -6.47 -10.52 -31.86
C PHE A 301 -4.96 -10.32 -32.12
N GLY A 302 -4.36 -11.11 -33.04
CA GLY A 302 -2.92 -11.23 -33.16
C GLY A 302 -2.33 -12.26 -32.18
N SER A 303 -1.02 -12.42 -32.19
CA SER A 303 -0.32 -13.36 -31.32
C SER A 303 1.14 -12.92 -31.10
N GLY A 304 1.65 -13.07 -29.89
CA GLY A 304 3.06 -12.89 -29.58
C GLY A 304 3.52 -11.49 -29.21
N ALA A 305 2.66 -10.48 -29.31
CA ALA A 305 3.00 -9.12 -28.94
C ALA A 305 3.36 -9.01 -27.45
N GLY A 306 2.68 -9.77 -26.58
CA GLY A 306 3.01 -9.83 -25.14
C GLY A 306 4.39 -10.40 -24.86
N LYS A 307 4.84 -11.42 -25.61
CA LYS A 307 6.19 -11.99 -25.50
C LYS A 307 7.26 -10.99 -25.92
N ILE A 308 7.06 -10.30 -27.04
CA ILE A 308 8.01 -9.29 -27.54
C ILE A 308 8.11 -8.15 -26.51
N MET A 309 7.00 -7.63 -26.06
CA MET A 309 6.95 -6.57 -25.08
C MET A 309 7.60 -6.97 -23.75
N ALA A 310 7.38 -8.18 -23.25
CA ALA A 310 8.01 -8.69 -22.04
C ALA A 310 9.54 -8.72 -22.18
N ALA A 311 10.05 -9.16 -23.31
CA ALA A 311 11.49 -9.15 -23.63
C ALA A 311 12.05 -7.72 -23.67
N GLU A 312 11.36 -6.79 -24.35
CA GLU A 312 11.76 -5.37 -24.43
C GLU A 312 11.75 -4.70 -23.05
N MET A 313 10.80 -5.07 -22.18
CA MET A 313 10.70 -4.55 -20.81
C MET A 313 11.59 -5.31 -19.82
N GLY A 314 12.31 -6.36 -20.23
CA GLY A 314 13.19 -7.14 -19.34
C GLY A 314 12.44 -7.83 -18.19
N VAL A 315 11.21 -8.36 -18.46
CA VAL A 315 10.42 -9.13 -17.52
C VAL A 315 10.11 -10.53 -18.07
N PRO A 316 9.90 -11.54 -17.21
CA PRO A 316 9.56 -12.88 -17.66
C PRO A 316 8.27 -12.93 -18.50
N PHE A 317 8.21 -13.79 -19.47
CA PHE A 317 7.00 -14.16 -20.20
C PHE A 317 6.56 -15.55 -19.75
N LEU A 318 5.43 -15.65 -19.02
CA LEU A 318 4.98 -16.92 -18.44
C LEU A 318 4.32 -17.83 -19.47
N GLY A 319 3.62 -17.26 -20.45
CA GLY A 319 2.96 -18.08 -21.46
C GLY A 319 1.74 -17.43 -22.10
N ARG A 320 1.02 -18.25 -22.86
CA ARG A 320 -0.18 -17.85 -23.61
C ARG A 320 -1.36 -18.71 -23.22
N LEU A 321 -2.52 -18.07 -23.08
CA LEU A 321 -3.81 -18.74 -22.93
C LEU A 321 -4.61 -18.60 -24.22
N PRO A 322 -5.24 -19.67 -24.72
CA PRO A 322 -6.06 -19.62 -25.89
C PRO A 322 -7.39 -18.89 -25.66
N LEU A 323 -7.94 -18.28 -26.68
CA LEU A 323 -9.35 -17.94 -26.71
C LEU A 323 -10.15 -19.21 -26.97
N HIS A 324 -10.81 -19.72 -25.92
CA HIS A 324 -11.54 -20.98 -26.01
C HIS A 324 -12.92 -20.87 -25.33
N PRO A 325 -14.02 -21.36 -25.98
CA PRO A 325 -15.35 -21.27 -25.38
C PRO A 325 -15.47 -21.95 -24.00
N ALA A 326 -14.73 -23.03 -23.77
CA ALA A 326 -14.75 -23.70 -22.46
C ALA A 326 -14.17 -22.81 -21.33
N ILE A 327 -13.19 -21.96 -21.63
CA ILE A 327 -12.63 -21.03 -20.60
C ILE A 327 -13.70 -19.99 -20.24
N ALA A 328 -14.36 -19.38 -21.22
CA ALA A 328 -15.47 -18.46 -20.99
C ALA A 328 -16.63 -19.17 -20.28
N GLY A 329 -17.07 -20.32 -20.80
CA GLY A 329 -18.18 -21.08 -20.24
C GLY A 329 -17.94 -21.54 -18.78
N SER A 330 -16.70 -21.89 -18.41
CA SER A 330 -16.39 -22.25 -17.02
C SER A 330 -16.54 -21.07 -16.06
N GLY A 331 -16.21 -19.86 -16.52
CA GLY A 331 -16.45 -18.64 -15.78
C GLY A 331 -17.92 -18.33 -15.59
N ASP A 332 -18.72 -18.43 -16.67
CA ASP A 332 -20.16 -18.14 -16.65
C ASP A 332 -20.96 -19.17 -15.83
N THR A 333 -20.53 -20.44 -15.86
CA THR A 333 -21.19 -21.55 -15.12
C THR A 333 -20.70 -21.67 -13.68
N GLY A 334 -19.71 -20.90 -13.26
CA GLY A 334 -19.18 -20.93 -11.90
C GLY A 334 -18.36 -22.19 -11.56
N THR A 335 -17.81 -22.88 -12.56
CA THR A 335 -17.06 -24.13 -12.36
C THR A 335 -15.55 -23.96 -12.37
N ALA A 336 -15.05 -22.73 -12.60
CA ALA A 336 -13.63 -22.47 -12.79
C ALA A 336 -12.74 -22.85 -11.60
N LEU A 337 -13.22 -22.71 -10.35
CA LEU A 337 -12.53 -23.17 -9.14
C LEU A 337 -12.77 -24.65 -8.84
N ALA A 338 -13.99 -25.10 -9.00
CA ALA A 338 -14.41 -26.42 -8.54
C ALA A 338 -13.91 -27.58 -9.41
N MET A 339 -13.74 -27.35 -10.73
CA MET A 339 -13.47 -28.41 -11.68
C MET A 339 -12.10 -28.29 -12.33
N PRO A 340 -11.32 -29.38 -12.44
CA PRO A 340 -10.11 -29.38 -13.24
C PRO A 340 -10.44 -29.27 -14.74
N TRP A 341 -9.49 -28.73 -15.51
CA TRP A 341 -9.62 -28.68 -16.96
C TRP A 341 -9.58 -30.09 -17.55
N THR A 342 -10.64 -30.46 -18.25
CA THR A 342 -10.74 -31.76 -18.95
C THR A 342 -10.20 -31.71 -20.39
N ILE A 343 -9.99 -30.51 -20.94
CA ILE A 343 -9.41 -30.30 -22.27
C ILE A 343 -7.89 -30.22 -22.12
N PRO A 344 -7.12 -31.19 -22.66
CA PRO A 344 -5.67 -31.27 -22.42
C PRO A 344 -4.92 -30.00 -22.81
N SER A 345 -5.22 -29.41 -23.97
CA SER A 345 -4.54 -28.19 -24.44
C SER A 345 -4.75 -26.97 -23.54
N ILE A 346 -5.89 -26.88 -22.85
CA ILE A 346 -6.17 -25.82 -21.87
C ILE A 346 -5.44 -26.13 -20.57
N ALA A 347 -5.51 -27.38 -20.10
CA ALA A 347 -4.81 -27.81 -18.89
C ALA A 347 -3.30 -27.59 -18.99
N GLU A 348 -2.70 -27.97 -20.13
CA GLU A 348 -1.28 -27.79 -20.42
C GLU A 348 -0.91 -26.28 -20.48
N ALA A 349 -1.75 -25.43 -21.09
CA ALA A 349 -1.50 -23.99 -21.16
C ALA A 349 -1.48 -23.35 -19.77
N PHE A 350 -2.45 -23.67 -18.91
CA PHE A 350 -2.45 -23.18 -17.53
C PHE A 350 -1.30 -23.77 -16.70
N ALA A 351 -1.00 -25.06 -16.84
CA ALA A 351 0.12 -25.69 -16.15
C ALA A 351 1.46 -25.06 -16.54
N ALA A 352 1.68 -24.81 -17.82
CA ALA A 352 2.91 -24.16 -18.31
C ALA A 352 3.12 -22.76 -17.73
N ILE A 353 2.02 -22.02 -17.47
CA ILE A 353 2.06 -20.68 -16.89
C ILE A 353 2.26 -20.75 -15.37
N PHE A 354 1.52 -21.60 -14.67
CA PHE A 354 1.47 -21.56 -13.21
C PHE A 354 2.52 -22.42 -12.54
N SER A 355 2.95 -23.56 -13.13
CA SER A 355 3.94 -24.44 -12.50
C SER A 355 5.25 -23.72 -12.15
N PRO A 356 5.84 -22.86 -13.00
CA PRO A 356 7.03 -22.11 -12.64
C PRO A 356 6.80 -21.13 -11.47
N VAL A 357 5.62 -20.50 -11.44
CA VAL A 357 5.25 -19.57 -10.37
C VAL A 357 5.10 -20.32 -9.05
N LEU A 358 4.35 -21.44 -9.04
CA LEU A 358 4.13 -22.25 -7.84
C LEU A 358 5.40 -22.93 -7.35
N ALA A 359 6.29 -23.37 -8.25
CA ALA A 359 7.58 -23.93 -7.89
C ALA A 359 8.48 -22.92 -7.15
N GLY A 360 8.35 -21.64 -7.51
CA GLY A 360 9.04 -20.54 -6.82
C GLY A 360 8.55 -20.28 -5.40
N LEU A 361 7.35 -20.72 -5.05
CA LEU A 361 6.77 -20.57 -3.70
C LEU A 361 7.17 -21.70 -2.73
N GLY A 362 7.86 -22.75 -3.19
CA GLY A 362 8.24 -23.92 -2.39
C GLY A 362 7.11 -24.94 -2.21
N THR A 363 7.45 -26.15 -1.75
CA THR A 363 6.51 -27.27 -1.57
C THR A 363 5.68 -27.15 -0.30
N PRO A 364 4.38 -27.60 -0.32
CA PRO A 364 3.55 -27.70 0.88
C PRO A 364 4.16 -28.70 1.87
N GLY A 365 4.18 -28.34 3.15
CA GLY A 365 4.46 -29.29 4.25
C GLY A 365 5.91 -29.54 4.60
N ASN A 366 6.89 -28.92 3.97
CA ASN A 366 8.21 -28.84 4.53
C ASN A 366 8.32 -27.52 5.31
N VAL A 367 7.94 -27.57 6.59
CA VAL A 367 8.57 -26.68 7.56
C VAL A 367 10.02 -27.16 7.57
N PRO A 368 10.98 -26.47 6.97
CA PRO A 368 12.36 -26.71 7.29
C PRO A 368 12.45 -26.33 8.78
N ALA A 369 12.73 -27.31 9.62
CA ALA A 369 13.43 -27.01 10.85
C ALA A 369 14.61 -26.16 10.40
N ASP A 370 14.53 -24.85 10.68
CA ASP A 370 15.60 -23.87 10.47
C ASP A 370 16.50 -24.20 9.27
N PRO A 371 16.21 -23.75 8.09
CA PRO A 371 17.28 -23.48 7.15
C PRO A 371 17.73 -22.06 7.46
N GLU A 372 18.92 -21.99 7.92
CA GLU A 372 19.74 -20.85 7.59
C GLU A 372 19.30 -20.26 6.26
N SER A 373 18.88 -18.98 6.30
CA SER A 373 18.85 -18.07 5.18
C SER A 373 17.99 -18.43 3.95
N HIS A 374 16.70 -18.10 3.95
CA HIS A 374 16.33 -17.16 2.92
C HIS A 374 16.54 -15.77 3.51
N THR A 375 17.70 -15.26 3.25
CA THR A 375 18.08 -13.88 3.42
C THR A 375 17.04 -13.06 2.67
N THR A 376 16.03 -12.57 3.37
CA THR A 376 15.57 -11.23 3.10
C THR A 376 16.84 -10.43 3.11
N MET A 377 17.31 -10.00 1.97
CA MET A 377 18.24 -8.90 1.90
C MET A 377 17.46 -7.70 2.44
N GLU A 378 17.32 -7.66 3.77
CA GLU A 378 17.09 -6.40 4.45
C GLU A 378 18.25 -5.54 3.97
N GLU A 379 17.89 -4.44 3.29
CA GLU A 379 18.92 -3.48 2.88
C GLU A 379 19.73 -3.15 4.13
N PRO A 380 21.02 -3.41 4.13
CA PRO A 380 21.85 -3.18 5.32
C PRO A 380 21.65 -1.73 5.75
N MET A 381 21.36 -1.53 7.02
CA MET A 381 21.27 -0.18 7.56
C MET A 381 22.67 0.43 7.54
N ARG A 382 22.81 1.60 6.94
CA ARG A 382 24.12 2.26 6.78
C ARG A 382 24.31 3.34 7.83
N ILE A 383 25.35 3.19 8.63
CA ILE A 383 25.81 4.16 9.61
C ILE A 383 26.99 4.94 9.02
N ALA A 384 26.91 6.27 8.98
CA ALA A 384 28.01 7.13 8.55
C ALA A 384 28.70 7.73 9.76
N ILE A 385 30.01 7.62 9.82
CA ILE A 385 30.87 8.08 10.93
C ILE A 385 31.98 8.97 10.38
N PRO A 386 32.05 10.26 10.70
CA PRO A 386 33.10 11.15 10.24
C PRO A 386 34.46 10.76 10.84
N LEU A 387 35.50 10.73 10.03
CA LEU A 387 36.83 10.26 10.40
C LEU A 387 37.87 11.37 10.47
N ALA A 388 38.68 11.35 11.54
CA ALA A 388 39.95 12.05 11.66
C ALA A 388 40.98 11.09 12.25
N GLY A 389 42.05 10.82 11.49
CA GLY A 389 43.10 9.88 11.90
C GLY A 389 42.62 8.44 12.15
N GLY A 390 41.61 7.98 11.41
CA GLY A 390 41.05 6.63 11.51
C GLY A 390 40.02 6.43 12.67
N ARG A 391 39.75 7.45 13.46
CA ARG A 391 38.76 7.46 14.56
C ARG A 391 37.68 8.48 14.28
N LEU A 392 36.56 8.42 15.04
CA LEU A 392 35.49 9.40 14.94
C LEU A 392 36.03 10.83 15.19
N ALA A 393 35.77 11.72 14.25
CA ALA A 393 36.14 13.13 14.31
C ALA A 393 35.26 13.88 15.35
N GLN A 394 35.85 14.66 16.22
CA GLN A 394 35.14 15.43 17.24
C GLN A 394 34.21 16.51 16.63
N HIS A 395 34.59 17.06 15.46
CA HIS A 395 33.79 18.06 14.75
C HIS A 395 33.33 17.49 13.41
N PHE A 396 32.05 17.45 13.17
CA PHE A 396 31.43 16.87 11.97
C PHE A 396 31.91 17.56 10.67
N GLY A 397 32.04 18.89 10.66
CA GLY A 397 32.34 19.68 9.47
C GLY A 397 33.81 19.64 8.99
N HIS A 398 34.73 19.01 9.73
CA HIS A 398 36.16 19.01 9.44
C HIS A 398 36.75 17.60 9.30
N CYS A 399 35.96 16.64 8.91
CA CYS A 399 36.42 15.27 8.66
C CYS A 399 37.07 15.11 7.28
N ALA A 400 38.10 14.32 7.19
CA ALA A 400 38.80 14.02 5.93
C ALA A 400 38.09 12.91 5.13
N ALA A 401 37.34 12.03 5.81
CA ALA A 401 36.63 10.90 5.23
C ALA A 401 35.44 10.52 6.12
N PHE A 402 34.57 9.66 5.61
CA PHE A 402 33.51 8.99 6.34
C PHE A 402 33.71 7.48 6.30
N ALA A 403 33.59 6.80 7.43
CA ALA A 403 33.35 5.36 7.45
C ALA A 403 31.84 5.12 7.25
N LEU A 404 31.52 4.42 6.17
CA LEU A 404 30.18 3.89 5.89
C LEU A 404 30.17 2.44 6.38
N VAL A 405 29.45 2.18 7.46
CA VAL A 405 29.36 0.86 8.08
C VAL A 405 27.98 0.30 7.82
N ASP A 406 27.89 -0.78 7.05
CA ASP A 406 26.65 -1.49 6.82
C ASP A 406 26.42 -2.49 7.96
N VAL A 407 25.26 -2.42 8.58
CA VAL A 407 24.91 -3.22 9.76
C VAL A 407 23.58 -3.93 9.57
N ASN A 408 23.40 -5.08 10.21
CA ASN A 408 22.12 -5.71 10.39
C ASN A 408 21.66 -5.50 11.85
N PRO A 409 20.65 -4.65 12.11
CA PRO A 409 20.19 -4.35 13.46
C PRO A 409 19.57 -5.56 14.19
N GLU A 410 18.89 -6.44 13.46
CA GLU A 410 18.23 -7.61 14.06
C GLU A 410 19.23 -8.66 14.52
N ARG A 411 20.24 -8.92 13.69
CA ARG A 411 21.33 -9.87 14.01
C ARG A 411 22.43 -9.24 14.87
N ARG A 412 22.39 -7.91 15.06
CA ARG A 412 23.43 -7.11 15.72
C ARG A 412 24.83 -7.34 15.16
N GLU A 413 24.89 -7.46 13.83
CA GLU A 413 26.14 -7.75 13.10
C GLU A 413 26.55 -6.59 12.20
N ILE A 414 27.87 -6.36 12.10
CA ILE A 414 28.47 -5.47 11.12
C ILE A 414 28.69 -6.30 9.86
N LEU A 415 28.11 -5.89 8.73
CA LEU A 415 28.18 -6.59 7.45
C LEU A 415 29.37 -6.16 6.62
N SER A 416 29.61 -4.85 6.54
CA SER A 416 30.72 -4.29 5.79
C SER A 416 31.12 -2.91 6.31
N ARG A 417 32.35 -2.50 6.00
CA ARG A 417 32.85 -1.15 6.22
C ARG A 417 33.54 -0.65 4.95
N ARG A 418 33.27 0.59 4.59
CA ARG A 418 33.93 1.28 3.48
C ARG A 418 34.23 2.72 3.88
N ASP A 419 35.50 3.12 3.80
CA ASP A 419 35.91 4.49 4.06
C ASP A 419 35.86 5.28 2.75
N VAL A 420 35.16 6.40 2.72
CA VAL A 420 35.01 7.27 1.55
C VAL A 420 35.55 8.66 1.85
N PRO A 421 36.28 9.31 0.96
CA PRO A 421 36.76 10.67 1.17
C PRO A 421 35.57 11.64 1.28
N ALA A 422 35.65 12.58 2.22
CA ALA A 422 34.64 13.63 2.32
C ALA A 422 34.72 14.57 1.10
N PRO A 423 33.58 15.03 0.56
CA PRO A 423 33.57 16.03 -0.49
C PRO A 423 34.09 17.38 0.03
N ASP A 424 34.53 18.27 -0.88
CA ASP A 424 34.97 19.62 -0.55
C ASP A 424 33.90 20.36 0.26
N HIS A 425 34.35 21.03 1.30
CA HIS A 425 33.45 21.67 2.26
C HIS A 425 32.59 22.77 1.61
N GLN A 426 31.31 22.51 1.48
CA GLN A 426 30.29 23.47 1.13
C GLN A 426 29.12 23.42 2.14
N PRO A 427 28.61 24.56 2.62
CA PRO A 427 27.50 24.57 3.57
C PRO A 427 26.27 23.80 3.00
N GLY A 428 25.75 22.82 3.75
CA GLY A 428 24.60 22.01 3.38
C GLY A 428 24.84 20.87 2.40
N LEU A 429 26.07 20.66 1.90
CA LEU A 429 26.39 19.58 0.96
C LEU A 429 26.41 18.19 1.64
N LEU A 430 26.99 18.09 2.82
CA LEU A 430 27.20 16.80 3.52
C LEU A 430 25.90 16.02 3.80
N PRO A 431 24.80 16.63 4.28
CA PRO A 431 23.53 15.91 4.48
C PRO A 431 23.00 15.29 3.18
N ARG A 432 22.99 16.04 2.09
CA ARG A 432 22.57 15.54 0.78
C ARG A 432 23.49 14.44 0.27
N TRP A 433 24.81 14.65 0.34
CA TRP A 433 25.79 13.68 -0.13
C TRP A 433 25.72 12.37 0.66
N LEU A 434 25.55 12.41 2.00
CA LEU A 434 25.38 11.21 2.82
C LEU A 434 24.06 10.50 2.53
N ALA A 435 23.00 11.23 2.21
CA ALA A 435 21.74 10.63 1.72
C ALA A 435 21.94 9.90 0.39
N GLU A 436 22.69 10.50 -0.55
CA GLU A 436 23.06 9.88 -1.83
C GLU A 436 23.96 8.64 -1.63
N GLN A 437 24.76 8.59 -0.53
CA GLN A 437 25.51 7.40 -0.13
C GLN A 437 24.66 6.36 0.60
N GLY A 438 23.36 6.59 0.81
CA GLY A 438 22.43 5.68 1.47
C GLY A 438 22.58 5.63 2.99
N ALA A 439 23.18 6.63 3.63
CA ALA A 439 23.28 6.70 5.09
C ALA A 439 21.90 6.95 5.71
N GLN A 440 21.54 6.17 6.72
CA GLN A 440 20.32 6.31 7.49
C GLN A 440 20.60 6.85 8.90
N ILE A 441 21.83 6.69 9.36
CA ILE A 441 22.27 7.16 10.68
C ILE A 441 23.63 7.83 10.54
N VAL A 442 23.82 8.92 11.31
CA VAL A 442 25.11 9.58 11.48
C VAL A 442 25.49 9.57 12.96
N LEU A 443 26.67 9.03 13.29
CA LEU A 443 27.25 9.13 14.61
C LEU A 443 28.32 10.24 14.60
N ALA A 444 28.17 11.26 15.45
CA ALA A 444 29.07 12.41 15.49
C ALA A 444 29.47 12.78 16.92
N GLY A 445 30.68 13.27 17.13
CA GLY A 445 31.14 13.81 18.40
C GLY A 445 30.45 15.14 18.71
N GLY A 446 30.42 16.05 17.73
CA GLY A 446 29.67 17.31 17.82
C GLY A 446 29.14 17.74 16.46
N MET A 447 27.89 18.28 16.46
CA MET A 447 27.23 18.79 15.25
C MET A 447 26.32 19.97 15.62
N GLY A 448 26.44 21.09 14.90
CA GLY A 448 25.60 22.26 15.09
C GLY A 448 24.13 21.97 14.72
N SER A 449 23.20 22.64 15.42
CA SER A 449 21.74 22.45 15.27
C SER A 449 21.25 22.57 13.84
N ARG A 450 21.76 23.55 13.08
CA ARG A 450 21.40 23.76 11.66
C ARG A 450 21.77 22.55 10.77
N ALA A 451 22.87 21.85 11.06
CA ALA A 451 23.25 20.65 10.33
C ALA A 451 22.32 19.47 10.70
N GLN A 452 21.94 19.34 11.97
CA GLN A 452 20.99 18.33 12.42
C GLN A 452 19.62 18.49 11.74
N ASP A 453 19.12 19.74 11.60
CA ASP A 453 17.87 20.03 10.90
C ASP A 453 17.91 19.62 9.41
N LEU A 454 19.06 19.81 8.74
CA LEU A 454 19.25 19.39 7.36
C LEU A 454 19.30 17.86 7.22
N PHE A 455 19.87 17.14 8.17
CA PHE A 455 19.83 15.67 8.19
C PHE A 455 18.42 15.15 8.41
N ALA A 456 17.65 15.77 9.30
CA ALA A 456 16.25 15.41 9.53
C ALA A 456 15.39 15.58 8.26
N GLN A 457 15.64 16.60 7.42
CA GLN A 457 14.97 16.79 6.14
C GLN A 457 15.26 15.65 5.13
N HIS A 458 16.41 14.97 5.27
CA HIS A 458 16.78 13.81 4.46
C HIS A 458 16.46 12.46 5.14
N ALA A 459 15.64 12.45 6.21
CA ALA A 459 15.28 11.27 7.00
C ALA A 459 16.50 10.51 7.58
N ILE A 460 17.62 11.20 7.85
CA ILE A 460 18.82 10.65 8.45
C ILE A 460 18.81 10.96 9.95
N GLN A 461 18.87 9.93 10.79
CA GLN A 461 18.97 10.07 12.22
C GLN A 461 20.38 10.50 12.63
N VAL A 462 20.51 11.49 13.50
CA VAL A 462 21.82 11.96 14.02
C VAL A 462 21.93 11.64 15.49
N VAL A 463 23.06 11.03 15.88
CA VAL A 463 23.45 10.81 17.28
C VAL A 463 24.69 11.65 17.54
N VAL A 464 24.59 12.64 18.43
CA VAL A 464 25.68 13.55 18.82
C VAL A 464 26.27 13.17 20.19
N GLY A 465 27.44 13.70 20.51
CA GLY A 465 28.13 13.41 21.77
C GLY A 465 28.81 12.04 21.82
N VAL A 466 29.03 11.44 20.65
CA VAL A 466 29.67 10.11 20.55
C VAL A 466 31.16 10.22 20.81
N PRO A 467 31.77 9.35 21.65
CA PRO A 467 33.19 9.40 21.98
C PRO A 467 34.07 9.10 20.74
N SER A 468 35.32 9.67 20.74
CA SER A 468 36.24 9.47 19.63
C SER A 468 36.90 8.09 19.70
N GLU A 469 36.23 7.08 19.14
CA GLU A 469 36.65 5.69 19.09
C GLU A 469 36.70 5.16 17.68
N ASP A 470 37.07 3.88 17.53
CA ASP A 470 37.07 3.19 16.25
C ASP A 470 35.64 3.03 15.70
N PRO A 471 35.38 3.26 14.37
CA PRO A 471 34.07 3.18 13.78
C PRO A 471 33.31 1.87 13.99
N GLU A 472 33.99 0.74 13.94
CA GLU A 472 33.36 -0.57 14.14
C GLU A 472 32.95 -0.77 15.61
N THR A 473 33.77 -0.28 16.54
CA THR A 473 33.43 -0.28 17.99
C THR A 473 32.16 0.55 18.24
N LEU A 474 32.06 1.73 17.63
CA LEU A 474 30.91 2.62 17.75
C LEU A 474 29.65 2.02 17.12
N ALA A 475 29.77 1.42 15.94
CA ALA A 475 28.68 0.73 15.27
C ALA A 475 28.18 -0.47 16.10
N ALA A 476 29.11 -1.26 16.65
CA ALA A 476 28.76 -2.38 17.55
C ALA A 476 28.08 -1.92 18.84
N ALA A 477 28.56 -0.84 19.46
CA ALA A 477 27.95 -0.26 20.66
C ALA A 477 26.53 0.28 20.37
N TRP A 478 26.34 0.88 19.18
CA TRP A 478 25.03 1.34 18.74
C TRP A 478 24.07 0.15 18.54
N LEU A 479 24.49 -0.91 17.87
CA LEU A 479 23.73 -2.16 17.67
C LEU A 479 23.36 -2.84 18.99
N ALA A 480 24.26 -2.78 19.97
CA ALA A 480 24.01 -3.34 21.30
C ALA A 480 23.12 -2.47 22.18
N GLY A 481 22.84 -1.22 21.78
CA GLY A 481 22.12 -0.24 22.60
C GLY A 481 22.94 0.27 23.80
N THR A 482 24.27 0.12 23.75
CA THR A 482 25.19 0.50 24.83
C THR A 482 26.00 1.77 24.51
N LEU A 483 25.74 2.40 23.35
CA LEU A 483 26.42 3.61 22.95
C LEU A 483 26.09 4.74 23.94
N THR A 484 27.09 5.24 24.67
CA THR A 484 26.93 6.38 25.57
C THR A 484 27.16 7.66 24.78
N SER A 485 26.17 8.55 24.78
CA SER A 485 26.29 9.90 24.22
C SER A 485 26.55 10.90 25.36
N GLY A 486 27.61 11.72 25.21
CA GLY A 486 27.92 12.84 26.09
C GLY A 486 27.29 14.15 25.63
N GLU A 487 27.80 15.28 26.16
CA GLU A 487 27.38 16.61 25.68
C GLU A 487 27.82 16.86 24.23
N ASN A 488 27.02 17.59 23.47
CA ASN A 488 27.35 17.99 22.11
C ASN A 488 28.50 19.00 22.13
N VAL A 489 29.66 18.63 21.63
CA VAL A 489 30.88 19.46 21.65
C VAL A 489 30.77 20.76 20.83
N CYS A 490 29.71 20.93 20.03
CA CYS A 490 29.46 22.06 19.12
C CYS A 490 28.37 23.05 19.61
N ASP A 491 27.87 22.97 20.85
CA ASP A 491 26.91 23.91 21.40
C ASP A 491 27.64 25.10 22.06
N HIS A 492 28.42 25.83 21.25
CA HIS A 492 29.00 27.13 21.66
C HIS A 492 28.66 28.22 20.63
#